data_62f2c45eeb8cb87d2c8fc3ad78f4f9ec
#
_entry.id   62f2c45eeb8cb87d2c8fc3ad78f4f9ec
#
_cell.length_a   1.000
_cell.length_b   1.000
_cell.length_c   1.000
_cell.angle_alpha   90.00
_cell.angle_beta   90.00
_cell.angle_gamma   90.00
#
_symmetry.space_group_name_H-M   'P 1'
#
loop_
_entity.id
_entity.type
_entity.pdbx_description
1 polymer ?
#
loop_
_entity_poly.entity_id
_entity_poly.type
_entity_poly.pdbx_seq_one_letter_code
_entity_poly.pdbx_strand_id
1 'polypeptide(L)'
;SGKQTLKIFDGNDAVKRNQFRLISVPRIAKNEEVVEAALRAYYINDDQQEYELQTFTQQVLLSDDVINRNDAAEDSNLGSVFRESVPEAWIIRAKPKDEEVVRIYPAWLKVGMAYVSLRVNKDSTAQTVIKEVLPLLGRQTESLQNFKLVEVLMGSKQVQRMVLDNQELILNRFKDIRKTSIRQMNQTRFYIVENSKSIVQVNLFIGGLPPQLSPEEYTNILKEELAIKTNVVSVSHVYQAQGAVVLQISCFSEAERIYMLVKDTVINDKPLNAVVIPEVMASKIPQNCCPLLVFVNPKSGGLKGRDLLYSFRKLLNPHQVFELTNGGPLPGFHTFSKVPSFRVLVCGGDGTVGWVLGALEEIRHKLVCSEPSVAILPLGTGNDLGRVLRWGAGYSGEDPYSILVSVDEADDVLMDRWTILLDAEEPADAAENGTAEPEPPKIVQMNNYCGLGIDAELSLDFHHAREEEPGKFNSR
;
A
#
# COMPACT_ATOMS: atom_id res chain seq x y z
N SER A 1 -4.26 -16.60 -37.61
CA SER A 1 -4.60 -15.74 -36.45
C SER A 1 -3.38 -14.91 -36.08
N GLY A 2 -3.26 -13.71 -36.65
CA GLY A 2 -2.16 -12.79 -36.37
C GLY A 2 -2.45 -11.91 -35.17
N LYS A 3 -1.43 -11.57 -34.41
CA LYS A 3 -1.50 -10.48 -33.42
C LYS A 3 -1.17 -9.15 -34.09
N GLN A 4 -1.74 -8.07 -33.57
CA GLN A 4 -1.40 -6.69 -33.95
C GLN A 4 -0.84 -5.95 -32.74
N THR A 5 0.06 -5.02 -32.98
CA THR A 5 0.63 -4.16 -31.97
C THR A 5 0.02 -2.77 -32.10
N LEU A 6 -0.46 -2.23 -31.00
CA LEU A 6 -1.09 -0.91 -30.94
C LEU A 6 -0.31 0.00 -29.98
N LYS A 7 -0.22 1.28 -30.35
CA LYS A 7 0.29 2.35 -29.48
C LYS A 7 -0.87 2.95 -28.68
N ILE A 8 -0.76 2.95 -27.39
CA ILE A 8 -1.79 3.51 -26.51
C ILE A 8 -1.23 4.70 -25.73
N PHE A 9 -1.89 5.84 -25.87
CA PHE A 9 -1.66 7.03 -25.08
C PHE A 9 -2.72 7.11 -23.98
N ASP A 10 -2.35 7.50 -22.79
CA ASP A 10 -3.27 7.59 -21.67
C ASP A 10 -3.95 8.96 -21.48
N GLY A 11 -3.70 9.88 -22.39
CA GLY A 11 -4.31 11.21 -22.40
C GLY A 11 -3.52 12.22 -23.23
N ASN A 12 -3.95 13.48 -23.17
CA ASN A 12 -3.37 14.56 -23.98
C ASN A 12 -1.91 14.84 -23.64
N ASP A 13 -1.53 14.75 -22.37
CA ASP A 13 -0.15 14.99 -21.96
C ASP A 13 0.81 13.94 -22.53
N ALA A 14 0.41 12.68 -22.53
CA ALA A 14 1.20 11.60 -23.14
C ALA A 14 1.39 11.80 -24.63
N VAL A 15 0.37 12.27 -25.33
CA VAL A 15 0.45 12.60 -26.76
C VAL A 15 1.44 13.74 -27.02
N LYS A 16 1.39 14.81 -26.23
CA LYS A 16 2.31 15.95 -26.34
C LYS A 16 3.76 15.55 -26.14
N ARG A 17 4.01 14.59 -25.23
CA ARG A 17 5.35 14.07 -24.90
C ARG A 17 5.77 12.88 -25.75
N ASN A 18 4.91 12.38 -26.63
CA ASN A 18 5.10 11.14 -27.39
C ASN A 18 5.41 9.95 -26.50
N GLN A 19 4.74 9.84 -25.36
CA GLN A 19 4.89 8.75 -24.40
C GLN A 19 3.71 7.80 -24.53
N PHE A 20 3.95 6.62 -25.04
CA PHE A 20 2.94 5.59 -25.25
C PHE A 20 3.39 4.26 -24.67
N ARG A 21 2.43 3.35 -24.54
CA ARG A 21 2.70 1.94 -24.24
C ARG A 21 2.23 1.08 -25.40
N LEU A 22 3.00 0.05 -25.71
CA LEU A 22 2.65 -0.94 -26.72
C LEU A 22 1.83 -2.06 -26.11
N ILE A 23 0.72 -2.39 -26.74
CA ILE A 23 -0.08 -3.57 -26.43
C ILE A 23 -0.12 -4.51 -27.64
N SER A 24 -0.16 -5.81 -27.38
CA SER A 24 -0.32 -6.83 -28.40
C SER A 24 -1.66 -7.53 -28.22
N VAL A 25 -2.53 -7.42 -29.20
CA VAL A 25 -3.88 -7.99 -29.18
C VAL A 25 -4.14 -8.78 -30.46
N PRO A 26 -5.07 -9.77 -30.47
CA PRO A 26 -5.49 -10.43 -31.69
C PRO A 26 -6.06 -9.42 -32.71
N ARG A 27 -5.85 -9.62 -33.98
CA ARG A 27 -6.40 -8.74 -35.03
C ARG A 27 -7.92 -8.70 -35.04
N ILE A 28 -8.56 -9.74 -34.55
CA ILE A 28 -10.02 -9.86 -34.43
C ILE A 28 -10.53 -9.46 -33.03
N ALA A 29 -9.67 -8.87 -32.18
CA ALA A 29 -10.07 -8.46 -30.83
C ALA A 29 -11.21 -7.44 -30.88
N LYS A 30 -12.19 -7.61 -30.01
CA LYS A 30 -13.27 -6.64 -29.81
C LYS A 30 -12.73 -5.40 -29.10
N ASN A 31 -13.42 -4.27 -29.28
CA ASN A 31 -13.05 -3.00 -28.64
C ASN A 31 -12.86 -3.13 -27.13
N GLU A 32 -13.71 -3.90 -26.46
CA GLU A 32 -13.62 -4.15 -25.01
C GLU A 32 -12.33 -4.86 -24.61
N GLU A 33 -11.87 -5.82 -25.41
CA GLU A 33 -10.61 -6.55 -25.17
C GLU A 33 -9.39 -5.62 -25.34
N VAL A 34 -9.46 -4.70 -26.30
CA VAL A 34 -8.41 -3.71 -26.53
C VAL A 34 -8.36 -2.70 -25.39
N VAL A 35 -9.52 -2.21 -24.93
CA VAL A 35 -9.64 -1.33 -23.76
C VAL A 35 -9.09 -2.01 -22.52
N GLU A 36 -9.45 -3.25 -22.27
CA GLU A 36 -8.94 -4.03 -21.14
C GLU A 36 -7.42 -4.17 -21.18
N ALA A 37 -6.86 -4.50 -22.35
CA ALA A 37 -5.41 -4.60 -22.52
C ALA A 37 -4.72 -3.26 -22.32
N ALA A 38 -5.31 -2.15 -22.77
CA ALA A 38 -4.81 -0.81 -22.57
C ALA A 38 -4.78 -0.40 -21.10
N LEU A 39 -5.87 -0.65 -20.37
CA LEU A 39 -5.95 -0.39 -18.93
C LEU A 39 -4.91 -1.20 -18.15
N ARG A 40 -4.76 -2.46 -18.50
CA ARG A 40 -3.77 -3.36 -17.90
C ARG A 40 -2.34 -2.89 -18.14
N ALA A 41 -2.04 -2.34 -19.33
CA ALA A 41 -0.73 -1.79 -19.65
C ALA A 41 -0.39 -0.56 -18.80
N TYR A 42 -1.38 0.18 -18.31
CA TYR A 42 -1.21 1.32 -17.41
C TYR A 42 -1.46 0.99 -15.93
N TYR A 43 -1.62 -0.29 -15.58
CA TYR A 43 -1.89 -0.76 -14.22
C TYR A 43 -3.17 -0.17 -13.61
N ILE A 44 -4.19 0.03 -14.44
CA ILE A 44 -5.50 0.56 -14.03
C ILE A 44 -6.47 -0.63 -13.91
N ASN A 45 -7.05 -0.80 -12.73
CA ASN A 45 -7.96 -1.91 -12.39
C ASN A 45 -9.44 -1.51 -12.49
N ASP A 46 -9.76 -0.44 -13.19
CA ASP A 46 -11.12 0.02 -13.37
C ASP A 46 -11.88 -0.88 -14.36
N ASP A 47 -13.22 -0.79 -14.34
CA ASP A 47 -14.06 -1.51 -15.29
C ASP A 47 -13.83 -0.97 -16.72
N GLN A 48 -13.55 -1.87 -17.64
CA GLN A 48 -13.35 -1.56 -19.05
C GLN A 48 -14.53 -0.83 -19.69
N GLN A 49 -15.75 -1.04 -19.19
CA GLN A 49 -16.96 -0.38 -19.71
C GLN A 49 -16.99 1.13 -19.41
N GLU A 50 -16.17 1.60 -18.48
CA GLU A 50 -16.04 3.01 -18.15
C GLU A 50 -15.10 3.78 -19.07
N TYR A 51 -14.46 3.10 -20.01
CA TYR A 51 -13.46 3.65 -20.92
C TYR A 51 -13.79 3.36 -22.37
N GLU A 52 -13.25 4.18 -23.25
CA GLU A 52 -13.33 4.03 -24.69
C GLU A 52 -12.00 4.42 -25.36
N LEU A 53 -11.83 3.99 -26.59
CA LEU A 53 -10.67 4.33 -27.41
C LEU A 53 -11.03 5.41 -28.41
N GLN A 54 -10.19 6.44 -28.50
CA GLN A 54 -10.26 7.49 -29.49
C GLN A 54 -9.11 7.31 -30.49
N THR A 55 -9.43 7.39 -31.79
CA THR A 55 -8.41 7.36 -32.84
C THR A 55 -7.46 8.54 -32.69
N PHE A 56 -6.17 8.26 -32.79
CA PHE A 56 -5.16 9.29 -32.81
C PHE A 56 -5.02 9.84 -34.24
N THR A 57 -5.54 11.05 -34.44
CA THR A 57 -5.23 11.86 -35.61
C THR A 57 -4.55 13.12 -35.13
N GLN A 58 -3.50 13.55 -35.80
CA GLN A 58 -2.73 14.78 -35.44
C GLN A 58 -3.62 16.03 -35.34
N GLN A 59 -4.78 16.01 -35.97
CA GLN A 59 -5.79 17.07 -35.92
C GLN A 59 -6.55 17.16 -34.60
N VAL A 60 -6.64 16.08 -33.81
CA VAL A 60 -7.34 16.09 -32.53
C VAL A 60 -6.62 16.95 -31.48
N LEU A 61 -5.30 17.12 -31.62
CA LEU A 61 -4.51 17.97 -30.71
C LEU A 61 -4.70 19.47 -30.94
N LEU A 62 -5.08 19.86 -32.14
CA LEU A 62 -5.27 21.27 -32.50
C LEU A 62 -6.68 21.75 -32.18
N SER A 63 -7.64 20.86 -31.92
CA SER A 63 -9.05 21.20 -31.69
C SER A 63 -9.38 21.63 -30.26
N ASP A 64 -8.51 21.37 -29.30
CA ASP A 64 -8.74 21.78 -27.93
C ASP A 64 -8.30 23.20 -27.59
N ASP A 65 -7.47 23.84 -28.46
CA ASP A 65 -7.04 25.21 -28.30
C ASP A 65 -7.74 26.20 -29.29
N VAL A 66 -8.59 25.69 -30.17
CA VAL A 66 -9.31 26.57 -31.15
C VAL A 66 -10.76 26.10 -31.29
N ILE A 67 -11.64 26.79 -30.60
CA ILE A 67 -13.06 26.81 -30.92
C ILE A 67 -13.23 27.51 -32.29
N ASN A 68 -13.85 26.79 -33.21
CA ASN A 68 -14.27 27.19 -34.55
C ASN A 68 -13.22 27.13 -35.68
N ARG A 69 -13.38 26.12 -36.51
CA ARG A 69 -13.77 26.28 -37.91
C ARG A 69 -13.90 24.94 -38.62
N ASN A 70 -15.08 24.72 -39.18
CA ASN A 70 -15.34 23.78 -40.26
C ASN A 70 -14.35 24.06 -41.40
N ASP A 71 -13.69 23.01 -41.87
CA ASP A 71 -13.55 22.78 -43.29
C ASP A 71 -12.97 21.36 -43.50
N ALA A 72 -13.82 20.58 -44.13
CA ALA A 72 -13.46 19.33 -44.74
C ALA A 72 -12.57 19.61 -45.98
N ALA A 73 -11.43 19.00 -46.02
CA ALA A 73 -10.72 18.78 -47.25
C ALA A 73 -10.05 17.41 -47.29
N GLU A 74 -10.55 16.67 -48.23
CA GLU A 74 -10.03 15.42 -48.72
C GLU A 74 -8.54 15.55 -49.09
N ASP A 75 -7.72 14.63 -48.56
CA ASP A 75 -6.58 14.09 -49.30
C ASP A 75 -6.31 12.68 -48.85
N SER A 76 -6.95 11.76 -49.54
CA SER A 76 -7.00 10.34 -49.27
C SER A 76 -6.13 9.52 -50.21
N ASN A 77 -4.88 9.81 -50.47
CA ASN A 77 -4.11 8.92 -51.36
C ASN A 77 -2.63 8.73 -51.06
N LEU A 78 -2.09 9.19 -49.96
CA LEU A 78 -0.69 8.92 -49.60
C LEU A 78 -0.56 8.04 -48.30
N GLY A 79 -1.68 7.66 -47.71
CA GLY A 79 -1.68 6.95 -46.43
C GLY A 79 -1.68 5.42 -46.49
N SER A 80 -1.90 4.81 -47.67
CA SER A 80 -2.15 3.36 -47.73
C SER A 80 -0.90 2.49 -47.85
N VAL A 81 0.22 3.03 -48.29
CA VAL A 81 1.46 2.26 -48.50
C VAL A 81 2.34 2.16 -47.24
N PHE A 82 2.17 3.08 -46.29
CA PHE A 82 2.93 3.08 -45.03
C PHE A 82 2.19 2.50 -43.83
N ARG A 83 0.94 2.05 -44.00
CA ARG A 83 0.09 1.54 -42.88
C ARG A 83 0.46 0.15 -42.36
N GLU A 84 1.24 -0.62 -43.08
CA GLU A 84 1.59 -1.99 -42.65
C GLU A 84 2.77 -2.08 -41.67
N SER A 85 3.57 -1.05 -41.53
CA SER A 85 4.80 -1.08 -40.70
C SER A 85 4.77 -0.21 -39.44
N VAL A 86 3.77 0.68 -39.26
CA VAL A 86 3.65 1.56 -38.11
C VAL A 86 2.48 1.13 -37.23
N PRO A 87 2.68 0.88 -35.95
CA PRO A 87 1.59 0.53 -35.05
C PRO A 87 0.50 1.59 -35.05
N GLU A 88 -0.75 1.17 -35.13
CA GLU A 88 -1.90 2.05 -35.01
C GLU A 88 -1.92 2.70 -33.63
N ALA A 89 -2.20 3.99 -33.56
CA ALA A 89 -2.16 4.78 -32.35
C ALA A 89 -3.58 5.16 -31.88
N TRP A 90 -3.83 4.95 -30.58
CA TRP A 90 -5.10 5.23 -29.93
C TRP A 90 -4.87 5.97 -28.61
N ILE A 91 -5.86 6.77 -28.22
CA ILE A 91 -5.92 7.42 -26.92
C ILE A 91 -7.03 6.75 -26.12
N ILE A 92 -6.73 6.27 -24.90
CA ILE A 92 -7.74 5.80 -24.00
C ILE A 92 -8.42 6.98 -23.29
N ARG A 93 -9.74 6.98 -23.29
CA ARG A 93 -10.58 8.03 -22.73
C ARG A 93 -11.56 7.48 -21.74
N ALA A 94 -11.75 8.17 -20.62
CA ALA A 94 -12.85 7.87 -19.71
C ALA A 94 -14.17 8.37 -20.29
N LYS A 95 -15.21 7.53 -20.21
CA LYS A 95 -16.58 7.93 -20.59
C LYS A 95 -17.09 8.97 -19.58
N PRO A 96 -17.89 9.96 -20.02
CA PRO A 96 -18.52 10.93 -19.13
C PRO A 96 -19.39 10.24 -18.06
N LYS A 97 -19.35 10.74 -16.85
CA LYS A 97 -20.18 10.29 -15.73
C LYS A 97 -20.93 11.47 -15.14
N ASP A 98 -22.21 11.28 -14.81
CA ASP A 98 -23.04 12.27 -14.13
C ASP A 98 -22.92 12.22 -12.60
N GLU A 99 -22.45 11.07 -12.09
CA GLU A 99 -22.21 10.83 -10.67
C GLU A 99 -20.95 9.99 -10.48
N GLU A 100 -20.28 10.22 -9.38
CA GLU A 100 -19.06 9.50 -9.04
C GLU A 100 -18.86 9.42 -7.52
N VAL A 101 -18.26 8.33 -7.05
CA VAL A 101 -17.82 8.20 -5.67
C VAL A 101 -16.41 8.74 -5.53
N VAL A 102 -16.23 9.71 -4.64
CA VAL A 102 -14.97 10.39 -4.39
C VAL A 102 -14.47 10.09 -2.99
N ARG A 103 -13.18 9.85 -2.87
CA ARG A 103 -12.50 9.74 -1.59
C ARG A 103 -11.92 11.09 -1.19
N ILE A 104 -12.28 11.56 -0.01
CA ILE A 104 -11.73 12.77 0.57
C ILE A 104 -10.87 12.39 1.77
N TYR A 105 -9.63 12.81 1.74
CA TYR A 105 -8.65 12.52 2.78
C TYR A 105 -8.65 13.66 3.79
N PRO A 106 -8.70 13.36 5.09
CA PRO A 106 -8.81 14.40 6.12
C PRO A 106 -7.49 15.11 6.43
N ALA A 107 -6.46 14.90 5.64
CA ALA A 107 -5.12 15.47 5.84
C ALA A 107 -4.64 15.30 7.29
N TRP A 108 -4.36 16.41 7.97
CA TRP A 108 -3.87 16.44 9.36
C TRP A 108 -4.96 16.73 10.39
N LEU A 109 -6.19 16.69 9.98
CA LEU A 109 -7.29 16.70 10.95
C LEU A 109 -7.15 15.43 11.79
N LYS A 110 -7.02 15.59 13.09
CA LYS A 110 -6.82 14.45 14.02
C LYS A 110 -8.11 13.65 14.17
N VAL A 111 -8.48 12.95 13.12
CA VAL A 111 -9.63 12.07 13.05
C VAL A 111 -9.17 10.63 12.83
N GLY A 112 -9.85 9.66 13.36
CA GLY A 112 -9.49 8.25 13.28
C GLY A 112 -9.78 7.58 11.93
N MET A 113 -9.86 8.34 10.84
CA MET A 113 -10.21 7.84 9.51
C MET A 113 -9.12 8.16 8.50
N ALA A 114 -8.82 7.19 7.62
CA ALA A 114 -7.88 7.41 6.53
C ALA A 114 -8.49 8.28 5.42
N TYR A 115 -9.75 8.07 5.10
CA TYR A 115 -10.54 8.85 4.15
C TYR A 115 -12.04 8.63 4.39
N VAL A 116 -12.85 9.50 3.83
CA VAL A 116 -14.30 9.31 3.70
C VAL A 116 -14.68 9.25 2.24
N SER A 117 -15.66 8.44 1.91
CA SER A 117 -16.22 8.33 0.56
C SER A 117 -17.56 9.03 0.50
N LEU A 118 -17.74 9.85 -0.52
CA LEU A 118 -19.04 10.46 -0.77
C LEU A 118 -19.36 10.46 -2.27
N ARG A 119 -20.64 10.52 -2.56
CA ARG A 119 -21.15 10.58 -3.94
C ARG A 119 -21.28 12.03 -4.36
N VAL A 120 -20.64 12.39 -5.48
CA VAL A 120 -20.74 13.71 -6.09
C VAL A 120 -21.50 13.62 -7.40
N ASN A 121 -22.21 14.67 -7.74
CA ASN A 121 -22.93 14.82 -8.99
C ASN A 121 -22.47 16.06 -9.75
N LYS A 122 -23.10 16.36 -10.88
CA LYS A 122 -22.77 17.52 -11.72
C LYS A 122 -22.90 18.88 -11.04
N ASP A 123 -23.65 18.96 -9.94
CA ASP A 123 -23.89 20.19 -9.20
C ASP A 123 -23.01 20.29 -7.94
N SER A 124 -22.25 19.26 -7.60
CA SER A 124 -21.39 19.22 -6.41
C SER A 124 -20.19 20.14 -6.57
N THR A 125 -20.14 21.19 -5.76
CA THR A 125 -19.01 22.13 -5.67
C THR A 125 -18.03 21.70 -4.58
N ALA A 126 -16.83 22.30 -4.55
CA ALA A 126 -15.88 22.09 -3.48
C ALA A 126 -16.48 22.44 -2.11
N GLN A 127 -17.26 23.51 -2.00
CA GLN A 127 -17.95 23.88 -0.77
C GLN A 127 -19.01 22.86 -0.35
N THR A 128 -19.77 22.32 -1.31
CA THR A 128 -20.74 21.24 -1.05
C THR A 128 -20.04 20.02 -0.48
N VAL A 129 -18.91 19.64 -1.05
CA VAL A 129 -18.11 18.51 -0.58
C VAL A 129 -17.62 18.74 0.85
N ILE A 130 -17.09 19.91 1.17
CA ILE A 130 -16.67 20.26 2.53
C ILE A 130 -17.86 20.14 3.51
N LYS A 131 -19.02 20.65 3.13
CA LYS A 131 -20.23 20.60 3.95
C LYS A 131 -20.68 19.16 4.25
N GLU A 132 -20.56 18.26 3.28
CA GLU A 132 -20.95 16.86 3.43
C GLU A 132 -19.89 16.03 4.18
N VAL A 133 -18.61 16.37 4.05
CA VAL A 133 -17.51 15.64 4.67
C VAL A 133 -17.38 15.92 6.16
N LEU A 134 -17.57 17.16 6.60
CA LEU A 134 -17.38 17.54 8.01
C LEU A 134 -18.21 16.72 9.01
N PRO A 135 -19.50 16.44 8.77
CA PRO A 135 -20.27 15.55 9.64
C PRO A 135 -19.72 14.14 9.71
N LEU A 136 -19.22 13.61 8.58
CA LEU A 136 -18.62 12.27 8.50
C LEU A 136 -17.31 12.18 9.30
N LEU A 137 -16.64 13.31 9.51
CA LEU A 137 -15.43 13.43 10.32
C LEU A 137 -15.73 13.78 11.79
N GLY A 138 -17.01 13.91 12.16
CA GLY A 138 -17.40 14.32 13.50
C GLY A 138 -17.15 15.80 13.81
N ARG A 139 -17.02 16.65 12.78
CA ARG A 139 -16.71 18.08 12.90
C ARG A 139 -17.81 18.99 12.37
N GLN A 140 -19.05 18.55 12.50
CA GLN A 140 -20.25 19.23 11.98
C GLN A 140 -20.54 20.59 12.62
N THR A 141 -19.98 20.87 13.79
CA THR A 141 -20.21 22.14 14.51
C THR A 141 -19.25 23.25 14.06
N GLU A 142 -18.27 22.94 13.24
CA GLU A 142 -17.28 23.91 12.81
C GLU A 142 -17.73 24.68 11.55
N SER A 143 -17.26 25.92 11.43
CA SER A 143 -17.57 26.76 10.27
C SER A 143 -16.91 26.24 9.01
N LEU A 144 -17.66 26.16 7.90
CA LEU A 144 -17.16 25.76 6.58
C LEU A 144 -16.00 26.63 6.08
N GLN A 145 -15.96 27.88 6.51
CA GLN A 145 -14.92 28.86 6.09
C GLN A 145 -13.53 28.51 6.66
N ASN A 146 -13.47 27.66 7.69
CA ASN A 146 -12.21 27.22 8.28
C ASN A 146 -11.54 26.10 7.47
N PHE A 147 -12.19 25.61 6.43
CA PHE A 147 -11.71 24.49 5.65
C PHE A 147 -11.63 24.83 4.17
N LYS A 148 -10.73 24.15 3.50
CA LYS A 148 -10.58 24.20 2.05
C LYS A 148 -10.38 22.80 1.50
N LEU A 149 -10.74 22.62 0.24
CA LEU A 149 -10.47 21.40 -0.51
C LEU A 149 -9.23 21.61 -1.37
N VAL A 150 -8.29 20.68 -1.30
CA VAL A 150 -7.01 20.75 -2.00
C VAL A 150 -6.86 19.53 -2.89
N GLU A 151 -6.60 19.78 -4.16
CA GLU A 151 -6.20 18.76 -5.13
C GLU A 151 -4.69 18.57 -5.07
N VAL A 152 -4.22 17.34 -4.91
CA VAL A 152 -2.80 17.02 -4.78
C VAL A 152 -2.43 15.97 -5.81
N LEU A 153 -1.53 16.34 -6.71
CA LEU A 153 -0.91 15.41 -7.66
C LEU A 153 0.40 14.88 -7.08
N MET A 154 0.46 13.57 -6.89
CA MET A 154 1.59 12.85 -6.30
C MET A 154 2.63 12.48 -7.37
N GLY A 155 3.45 13.40 -7.78
CA GLY A 155 4.59 13.11 -8.66
C GLY A 155 5.75 12.45 -7.91
N SER A 156 6.57 11.68 -8.61
CA SER A 156 7.72 10.98 -8.01
C SER A 156 8.78 11.91 -7.42
N LYS A 157 8.99 13.07 -8.06
CA LYS A 157 10.02 14.03 -7.62
C LYS A 157 9.46 15.26 -6.93
N GLN A 158 8.18 15.56 -7.14
CA GLN A 158 7.51 16.71 -6.55
C GLN A 158 6.02 16.48 -6.41
N VAL A 159 5.43 17.14 -5.44
CA VAL A 159 3.99 17.16 -5.20
C VAL A 159 3.47 18.50 -5.69
N GLN A 160 2.44 18.48 -6.52
CA GLN A 160 1.74 19.67 -6.97
C GLN A 160 0.43 19.80 -6.20
N ARG A 161 0.20 20.96 -5.62
CA ARG A 161 -1.00 21.27 -4.82
C ARG A 161 -1.77 22.43 -5.47
N MET A 162 -3.06 22.27 -5.53
CA MET A 162 -3.98 23.31 -5.97
C MET A 162 -5.15 23.42 -5.02
N VAL A 163 -5.34 24.58 -4.42
CA VAL A 163 -6.53 24.89 -3.63
C VAL A 163 -7.69 25.10 -4.59
N LEU A 164 -8.76 24.35 -4.41
CA LEU A 164 -9.96 24.49 -5.23
C LEU A 164 -10.78 25.69 -4.77
N ASP A 165 -11.28 26.44 -5.73
CA ASP A 165 -12.28 27.46 -5.44
C ASP A 165 -13.55 26.81 -4.89
N ASN A 166 -14.23 27.48 -3.96
CA ASN A 166 -15.43 26.95 -3.30
C ASN A 166 -16.57 26.63 -4.30
N GLN A 167 -16.62 27.31 -5.42
CA GLN A 167 -17.65 27.12 -6.46
C GLN A 167 -17.20 26.15 -7.57
N GLU A 168 -16.00 25.64 -7.50
CA GLU A 168 -15.48 24.71 -8.50
C GLU A 168 -16.21 23.38 -8.48
N LEU A 169 -16.68 22.92 -9.64
CA LEU A 169 -17.39 21.65 -9.78
C LEU A 169 -16.41 20.47 -9.78
N ILE A 170 -16.62 19.55 -8.88
CA ILE A 170 -15.70 18.42 -8.64
C ILE A 170 -15.66 17.49 -9.84
N LEU A 171 -16.80 17.17 -10.45
CA LEU A 171 -16.82 16.31 -11.65
C LEU A 171 -16.09 16.92 -12.84
N ASN A 172 -16.13 18.26 -12.98
CA ASN A 172 -15.38 18.94 -14.03
C ASN A 172 -13.87 18.81 -13.80
N ARG A 173 -13.43 18.90 -12.56
CA ARG A 173 -12.01 18.65 -12.22
C ARG A 173 -11.57 17.24 -12.58
N PHE A 174 -12.37 16.24 -12.26
CA PHE A 174 -12.07 14.85 -12.62
C PHE A 174 -12.00 14.65 -14.13
N LYS A 175 -12.94 15.25 -14.86
CA LYS A 175 -12.98 15.21 -16.31
C LYS A 175 -11.72 15.83 -16.93
N ASP A 176 -11.30 16.98 -16.43
CA ASP A 176 -10.10 17.68 -16.92
C ASP A 176 -8.82 16.88 -16.62
N ILE A 177 -8.70 16.31 -15.42
CA ILE A 177 -7.55 15.49 -15.04
C ILE A 177 -7.47 14.24 -15.92
N ARG A 178 -8.57 13.52 -16.11
CA ARG A 178 -8.63 12.31 -16.95
C ARG A 178 -8.35 12.59 -18.41
N LYS A 179 -8.77 13.75 -18.91
CA LYS A 179 -8.47 14.19 -20.28
C LYS A 179 -6.98 14.43 -20.48
N THR A 180 -6.32 14.95 -19.47
CA THR A 180 -4.86 15.15 -19.45
C THR A 180 -4.12 13.82 -19.39
N SER A 181 -4.48 12.98 -18.43
CA SER A 181 -3.92 11.65 -18.24
C SER A 181 -4.79 10.81 -17.30
N ILE A 182 -5.21 9.63 -17.74
CA ILE A 182 -5.93 8.68 -16.88
C ILE A 182 -5.05 8.22 -15.73
N ARG A 183 -3.77 7.98 -16.00
CA ARG A 183 -2.80 7.62 -14.99
C ARG A 183 -2.63 8.71 -13.93
N GLN A 184 -2.64 9.97 -14.35
CA GLN A 184 -2.55 11.11 -13.42
C GLN A 184 -3.75 11.14 -12.46
N MET A 185 -4.93 10.74 -12.88
CA MET A 185 -6.09 10.64 -12.00
C MET A 185 -5.84 9.70 -10.82
N ASN A 186 -5.19 8.56 -11.05
CA ASN A 186 -4.84 7.61 -9.99
C ASN A 186 -3.77 8.15 -9.02
N GLN A 187 -2.99 9.14 -9.45
CA GLN A 187 -1.98 9.82 -8.64
C GLN A 187 -2.52 11.09 -7.98
N THR A 188 -3.78 11.42 -8.20
CA THR A 188 -4.42 12.62 -7.65
C THR A 188 -5.28 12.25 -6.45
N ARG A 189 -5.13 13.01 -5.37
CA ARG A 189 -5.95 12.92 -4.17
C ARG A 189 -6.57 14.26 -3.83
N PHE A 190 -7.74 14.21 -3.21
CA PHE A 190 -8.44 15.37 -2.70
C PHE A 190 -8.41 15.36 -1.19
N TYR A 191 -7.92 16.44 -0.61
CA TYR A 191 -7.78 16.62 0.82
C TYR A 191 -8.68 17.74 1.33
N ILE A 192 -9.32 17.52 2.48
CA ILE A 192 -9.89 18.60 3.27
C ILE A 192 -8.81 19.08 4.24
N VAL A 193 -8.54 20.38 4.22
CA VAL A 193 -7.48 21.02 4.99
C VAL A 193 -8.04 22.16 5.81
N GLU A 194 -7.61 22.27 7.04
CA GLU A 194 -7.96 23.40 7.92
C GLU A 194 -7.10 24.61 7.60
N ASN A 195 -7.69 25.80 7.61
CA ASN A 195 -7.00 27.06 7.30
C ASN A 195 -6.07 27.54 8.43
N SER A 196 -6.20 26.97 9.64
CA SER A 196 -5.34 27.32 10.77
C SER A 196 -3.89 26.86 10.56
N LYS A 197 -2.94 27.63 11.09
CA LYS A 197 -1.52 27.28 11.12
C LYS A 197 -1.26 26.20 12.20
N SER A 198 -1.80 25.00 12.01
CA SER A 198 -1.41 23.88 12.87
C SER A 198 0.02 23.46 12.54
N ILE A 199 0.79 23.15 13.57
CA ILE A 199 2.12 22.54 13.39
C ILE A 199 1.88 21.19 12.77
N VAL A 200 2.27 21.05 11.51
CA VAL A 200 2.18 19.78 10.77
C VAL A 200 3.33 18.89 11.22
N GLN A 201 3.00 17.70 11.66
CA GLN A 201 3.97 16.65 11.93
C GLN A 201 3.46 15.33 11.43
N VAL A 202 4.19 14.73 10.51
CA VAL A 202 3.93 13.40 9.96
C VAL A 202 5.04 12.48 10.38
N ASN A 203 4.68 11.32 10.90
CA ASN A 203 5.62 10.25 11.12
C ASN A 203 5.47 9.20 10.02
N LEU A 204 6.55 8.94 9.31
CA LEU A 204 6.58 8.01 8.18
C LEU A 204 7.61 6.91 8.46
N PHE A 205 7.14 5.67 8.53
CA PHE A 205 7.99 4.49 8.61
C PHE A 205 8.46 4.11 7.21
N ILE A 206 9.76 3.92 7.03
CA ILE A 206 10.36 3.42 5.80
C ILE A 206 11.11 2.13 6.11
N GLY A 207 10.70 1.04 5.48
CA GLY A 207 11.32 -0.27 5.58
C GLY A 207 11.91 -0.74 4.26
N GLY A 208 12.61 -1.86 4.29
CA GLY A 208 13.28 -2.45 3.14
C GLY A 208 14.67 -1.86 2.85
N LEU A 209 15.17 -1.02 3.74
CA LEU A 209 16.54 -0.48 3.66
C LEU A 209 17.57 -1.57 3.98
N PRO A 210 18.83 -1.42 3.53
CA PRO A 210 19.90 -2.31 3.93
C PRO A 210 20.05 -2.33 5.45
N PRO A 211 20.13 -3.52 6.10
CA PRO A 211 20.28 -3.60 7.55
C PRO A 211 21.69 -3.23 8.01
N GLN A 212 21.83 -2.98 9.31
CA GLN A 212 23.11 -2.78 10.00
C GLN A 212 23.93 -1.56 9.52
N LEU A 213 23.25 -0.50 9.08
CA LEU A 213 23.89 0.76 8.77
C LEU A 213 23.81 1.74 9.95
N SER A 214 24.72 2.71 9.98
CA SER A 214 24.66 3.79 10.95
C SER A 214 23.52 4.77 10.65
N PRO A 215 23.05 5.55 11.63
CA PRO A 215 22.07 6.60 11.38
C PRO A 215 22.49 7.61 10.30
N GLU A 216 23.77 7.92 10.22
CA GLU A 216 24.33 8.82 9.20
C GLU A 216 24.26 8.21 7.80
N GLU A 217 24.59 6.93 7.67
CA GLU A 217 24.49 6.20 6.41
C GLU A 217 23.03 6.11 5.91
N TYR A 218 22.06 5.88 6.80
CA TYR A 218 20.63 5.91 6.44
C TYR A 218 20.21 7.30 5.98
N THR A 219 20.64 8.36 6.64
CA THR A 219 20.36 9.73 6.23
C THR A 219 20.92 10.02 4.84
N ASN A 220 22.13 9.55 4.53
CA ASN A 220 22.74 9.72 3.22
C ASN A 220 21.96 8.96 2.12
N ILE A 221 21.55 7.73 2.36
CA ILE A 221 20.73 6.96 1.43
C ILE A 221 19.40 7.68 1.15
N LEU A 222 18.76 8.18 2.19
CA LEU A 222 17.48 8.91 2.04
C LEU A 222 17.65 10.21 1.25
N LYS A 223 18.77 10.90 1.41
CA LYS A 223 19.09 12.08 0.61
C LYS A 223 19.34 11.73 -0.86
N GLU A 224 20.05 10.66 -1.14
CA GLU A 224 20.41 10.24 -2.49
C GLU A 224 19.21 9.68 -3.23
N GLU A 225 18.46 8.75 -2.61
CA GLU A 225 17.37 8.01 -3.25
C GLU A 225 16.02 8.75 -3.20
N LEU A 226 15.72 9.44 -2.12
CA LEU A 226 14.43 10.08 -1.90
C LEU A 226 14.50 11.61 -1.94
N ALA A 227 15.68 12.19 -2.13
CA ALA A 227 15.90 13.64 -2.16
C ALA A 227 15.22 14.37 -0.99
N ILE A 228 15.36 13.83 0.23
CA ILE A 228 14.75 14.42 1.42
C ILE A 228 15.34 15.80 1.72
N LYS A 229 14.47 16.70 2.16
CA LYS A 229 14.85 18.07 2.58
C LYS A 229 15.10 18.09 4.08
N THR A 230 16.35 18.19 4.49
CA THR A 230 16.75 18.10 5.91
C THR A 230 16.22 19.22 6.80
N ASN A 231 15.77 20.33 6.22
CA ASN A 231 15.10 21.41 6.97
C ASN A 231 13.68 21.07 7.42
N VAL A 232 13.01 20.09 6.79
CA VAL A 232 11.63 19.67 7.12
C VAL A 232 11.53 18.19 7.45
N VAL A 233 12.58 17.40 7.21
CA VAL A 233 12.63 15.96 7.47
C VAL A 233 13.75 15.63 8.42
N SER A 234 13.44 14.92 9.51
CA SER A 234 14.42 14.38 10.45
C SER A 234 14.17 12.89 10.69
N VAL A 235 15.22 12.16 10.99
CA VAL A 235 15.14 10.74 11.38
C VAL A 235 14.90 10.67 12.89
N SER A 236 13.74 10.18 13.30
CA SER A 236 13.36 10.07 14.71
C SER A 236 13.77 8.74 15.35
N HIS A 237 13.70 7.66 14.59
CA HIS A 237 14.04 6.30 15.04
C HIS A 237 14.78 5.54 13.96
N VAL A 238 15.72 4.70 14.39
CA VAL A 238 16.48 3.81 13.52
C VAL A 238 16.39 2.39 14.06
N TYR A 239 15.95 1.48 13.18
CA TYR A 239 15.90 0.04 13.44
C TYR A 239 16.99 -0.63 12.59
N GLN A 240 18.22 -0.63 13.06
CA GLN A 240 19.38 -1.10 12.30
C GLN A 240 19.28 -2.57 11.89
N ALA A 241 18.91 -3.44 12.82
CA ALA A 241 18.80 -4.89 12.55
C ALA A 241 17.75 -5.20 11.46
N GLN A 242 16.70 -4.39 11.36
CA GLN A 242 15.59 -4.61 10.44
C GLN A 242 15.73 -3.80 9.14
N GLY A 243 16.66 -2.86 9.07
CA GLY A 243 16.80 -1.97 7.92
C GLY A 243 15.59 -1.04 7.76
N ALA A 244 15.20 -0.36 8.83
CA ALA A 244 14.07 0.55 8.83
C ALA A 244 14.36 1.82 9.61
N VAL A 245 13.70 2.89 9.21
CA VAL A 245 13.76 4.20 9.88
C VAL A 245 12.36 4.79 10.01
N VAL A 246 12.20 5.69 10.98
CA VAL A 246 11.00 6.50 11.10
C VAL A 246 11.40 7.95 10.89
N LEU A 247 10.74 8.58 9.93
CA LEU A 247 10.93 9.99 9.60
C LEU A 247 9.87 10.84 10.29
N GLN A 248 10.30 11.99 10.78
CA GLN A 248 9.45 13.03 11.28
C GLN A 248 9.47 14.19 10.29
N ILE A 249 8.32 14.51 9.70
CA ILE A 249 8.22 15.43 8.58
C ILE A 249 7.29 16.57 8.97
N SER A 250 7.77 17.80 8.89
CA SER A 250 7.02 19.01 9.25
C SER A 250 6.32 19.69 8.07
N CYS A 251 6.34 19.08 6.89
CA CYS A 251 5.72 19.58 5.68
C CYS A 251 4.81 18.52 5.07
N PHE A 252 3.52 18.82 4.91
CA PHE A 252 2.53 17.91 4.32
C PHE A 252 2.92 17.46 2.90
N SER A 253 3.26 18.40 2.03
CA SER A 253 3.62 18.10 0.65
C SER A 253 4.86 17.23 0.54
N GLU A 254 5.83 17.45 1.39
CA GLU A 254 7.05 16.64 1.43
C GLU A 254 6.78 15.22 1.94
N ALA A 255 5.92 15.07 2.94
CA ALA A 255 5.51 13.76 3.44
C ALA A 255 4.81 12.93 2.36
N GLU A 256 3.91 13.54 1.62
CA GLU A 256 3.22 12.86 0.52
C GLU A 256 4.15 12.49 -0.62
N ARG A 257 5.04 13.38 -1.00
CA ARG A 257 6.05 13.12 -2.02
C ARG A 257 6.92 11.91 -1.64
N ILE A 258 7.45 11.90 -0.42
CA ILE A 258 8.30 10.81 0.08
C ILE A 258 7.51 9.50 0.11
N TYR A 259 6.27 9.52 0.61
CA TYR A 259 5.41 8.33 0.66
C TYR A 259 5.20 7.70 -0.72
N MET A 260 4.94 8.52 -1.73
CA MET A 260 4.73 8.03 -3.10
C MET A 260 6.04 7.56 -3.75
N LEU A 261 7.12 8.28 -3.54
CA LEU A 261 8.43 7.95 -4.12
C LEU A 261 8.98 6.64 -3.55
N VAL A 262 8.80 6.38 -2.26
CA VAL A 262 9.23 5.14 -1.60
C VAL A 262 8.64 3.91 -2.29
N LYS A 263 7.38 3.96 -2.71
CA LYS A 263 6.71 2.82 -3.37
C LYS A 263 7.36 2.43 -4.69
N ASP A 264 8.00 3.37 -5.36
CA ASP A 264 8.65 3.17 -6.66
C ASP A 264 10.18 2.99 -6.53
N THR A 265 10.71 3.00 -5.31
CA THR A 265 12.14 2.93 -5.05
C THR A 265 12.56 1.52 -4.68
N VAL A 266 13.64 1.06 -5.32
CA VAL A 266 14.27 -0.24 -5.07
C VAL A 266 15.73 0.00 -4.71
N ILE A 267 16.19 -0.57 -3.60
CA ILE A 267 17.58 -0.51 -3.16
C ILE A 267 18.11 -1.95 -2.99
N ASN A 268 19.22 -2.28 -3.64
CA ASN A 268 19.81 -3.62 -3.62
C ASN A 268 18.78 -4.72 -3.97
N ASP A 269 18.01 -4.50 -5.04
CA ASP A 269 16.96 -5.39 -5.54
C ASP A 269 15.79 -5.63 -4.57
N LYS A 270 15.71 -4.85 -3.48
CA LYS A 270 14.58 -4.88 -2.55
C LYS A 270 13.74 -3.63 -2.67
N PRO A 271 12.42 -3.76 -2.84
CA PRO A 271 11.53 -2.62 -2.84
C PRO A 271 11.45 -2.02 -1.44
N LEU A 272 11.44 -0.69 -1.37
CA LEU A 272 11.13 0.02 -0.14
C LEU A 272 9.62 0.01 0.11
N ASN A 273 9.25 0.16 1.37
CA ASN A 273 7.87 0.34 1.78
C ASN A 273 7.73 1.55 2.70
N ALA A 274 6.56 2.15 2.69
CA ALA A 274 6.22 3.29 3.54
C ALA A 274 4.89 3.06 4.25
N VAL A 275 4.87 3.38 5.53
CA VAL A 275 3.66 3.34 6.35
C VAL A 275 3.56 4.62 7.16
N VAL A 276 2.41 5.28 7.10
CA VAL A 276 2.13 6.44 7.95
C VAL A 276 1.89 5.96 9.37
N ILE A 277 2.68 6.47 10.31
CA ILE A 277 2.56 6.13 11.72
C ILE A 277 1.70 7.19 12.42
N PRO A 278 0.56 6.82 13.00
CA PRO A 278 -0.25 7.74 13.78
C PRO A 278 0.45 8.08 15.09
N GLU A 279 0.18 9.27 15.60
CA GLU A 279 0.60 9.65 16.94
C GLU A 279 -0.33 9.01 17.96
N VAL A 280 0.22 8.15 18.82
CA VAL A 280 -0.51 7.52 19.92
C VAL A 280 -0.16 8.21 21.22
N MET A 281 -1.16 8.79 21.88
CA MET A 281 -1.01 9.41 23.19
C MET A 281 -1.45 8.42 24.29
N ALA A 282 -0.47 7.81 24.97
CA ALA A 282 -0.75 6.86 26.04
C ALA A 282 -1.68 7.42 27.14
N SER A 283 -1.55 8.71 27.45
CA SER A 283 -2.38 9.41 28.44
C SER A 283 -3.85 9.53 28.05
N LYS A 284 -4.20 9.35 26.79
CA LYS A 284 -5.58 9.40 26.28
C LYS A 284 -6.24 8.04 26.15
N ILE A 285 -5.51 6.96 26.40
CA ILE A 285 -6.09 5.62 26.42
C ILE A 285 -6.89 5.48 27.71
N PRO A 286 -8.17 5.06 27.64
CA PRO A 286 -8.98 4.86 28.85
C PRO A 286 -8.33 3.84 29.80
N GLN A 287 -8.39 4.10 31.11
CA GLN A 287 -7.72 3.26 32.11
C GLN A 287 -8.19 1.79 32.10
N ASN A 288 -9.43 1.56 31.73
CA ASN A 288 -10.04 0.22 31.69
C ASN A 288 -9.99 -0.41 30.28
N CYS A 289 -9.20 0.13 29.39
CA CYS A 289 -9.07 -0.34 28.01
C CYS A 289 -7.72 -1.02 27.83
N CYS A 290 -7.72 -2.24 27.29
CA CYS A 290 -6.53 -2.90 26.77
C CYS A 290 -6.58 -2.88 25.24
N PRO A 291 -5.86 -1.97 24.58
CA PRO A 291 -5.87 -1.85 23.13
C PRO A 291 -5.43 -3.14 22.45
N LEU A 292 -5.97 -3.40 21.26
CA LEU A 292 -5.62 -4.53 20.42
C LEU A 292 -4.85 -4.08 19.19
N LEU A 293 -3.70 -4.69 18.99
CA LEU A 293 -2.90 -4.56 17.76
C LEU A 293 -3.17 -5.77 16.88
N VAL A 294 -3.70 -5.56 15.68
CA VAL A 294 -4.06 -6.62 14.74
C VAL A 294 -3.10 -6.66 13.57
N PHE A 295 -2.53 -7.83 13.32
CA PHE A 295 -1.74 -8.12 12.13
C PHE A 295 -2.47 -9.10 11.23
N VAL A 296 -2.61 -8.76 9.97
CA VAL A 296 -3.30 -9.59 8.99
C VAL A 296 -2.37 -9.90 7.82
N ASN A 297 -2.24 -11.19 7.51
CA ASN A 297 -1.65 -11.62 6.25
C ASN A 297 -2.77 -11.76 5.20
N PRO A 298 -2.87 -10.81 4.25
CA PRO A 298 -3.99 -10.79 3.29
C PRO A 298 -3.96 -11.95 2.30
N LYS A 299 -2.81 -12.60 2.14
CA LYS A 299 -2.62 -13.76 1.24
C LYS A 299 -2.99 -15.09 1.89
N SER A 300 -3.13 -15.13 3.21
CA SER A 300 -3.49 -16.35 3.92
C SER A 300 -4.94 -16.75 3.68
N GLY A 301 -5.18 -18.06 3.71
CA GLY A 301 -6.53 -18.64 3.64
C GLY A 301 -7.27 -18.42 2.32
N GLY A 302 -6.57 -18.37 1.18
CA GLY A 302 -7.20 -18.16 -0.12
C GLY A 302 -7.90 -16.81 -0.24
N LEU A 303 -7.23 -15.74 0.21
CA LEU A 303 -7.70 -14.36 0.24
C LEU A 303 -8.70 -14.00 1.37
N LYS A 304 -9.04 -14.92 2.26
CA LYS A 304 -9.87 -14.62 3.44
C LYS A 304 -9.24 -13.54 4.33
N GLY A 305 -7.91 -13.46 4.35
CA GLY A 305 -7.18 -12.41 5.06
C GLY A 305 -7.56 -11.01 4.60
N ARG A 306 -7.80 -10.79 3.31
CA ARG A 306 -8.23 -9.50 2.78
C ARG A 306 -9.59 -9.08 3.31
N ASP A 307 -10.55 -9.98 3.35
CA ASP A 307 -11.89 -9.69 3.86
C ASP A 307 -11.87 -9.38 5.36
N LEU A 308 -11.05 -10.11 6.12
CA LEU A 308 -10.82 -9.87 7.53
C LEU A 308 -10.17 -8.51 7.78
N LEU A 309 -9.20 -8.12 6.97
CA LEU A 309 -8.56 -6.80 7.05
C LEU A 309 -9.59 -5.67 6.96
N TYR A 310 -10.50 -5.75 5.98
CA TYR A 310 -11.58 -4.78 5.84
C TYR A 310 -12.56 -4.82 7.01
N SER A 311 -12.92 -6.01 7.46
CA SER A 311 -13.87 -6.17 8.56
C SER A 311 -13.33 -5.62 9.88
N PHE A 312 -12.08 -5.93 10.21
CA PHE A 312 -11.45 -5.40 11.42
C PHE A 312 -11.23 -3.88 11.37
N ARG A 313 -10.93 -3.32 10.19
CA ARG A 313 -10.83 -1.87 10.03
C ARG A 313 -12.15 -1.13 10.16
N LYS A 314 -13.28 -1.82 10.03
CA LYS A 314 -14.62 -1.26 10.31
C LYS A 314 -14.99 -1.34 11.80
N LEU A 315 -14.54 -2.38 12.49
CA LEU A 315 -14.85 -2.63 13.90
C LEU A 315 -13.91 -1.93 14.86
N LEU A 316 -12.64 -1.74 14.46
CA LEU A 316 -11.59 -1.11 15.23
C LEU A 316 -11.15 0.19 14.54
N ASN A 317 -10.37 1.00 15.27
CA ASN A 317 -9.65 2.09 14.62
C ASN A 317 -8.74 1.50 13.52
N PRO A 318 -8.83 1.96 12.27
CA PRO A 318 -8.03 1.44 11.17
C PRO A 318 -6.52 1.44 11.42
N HIS A 319 -6.03 2.34 12.25
CA HIS A 319 -4.61 2.43 12.64
C HIS A 319 -4.16 1.34 13.63
N GLN A 320 -5.07 0.52 14.15
CA GLN A 320 -4.74 -0.66 14.95
C GLN A 320 -4.56 -1.92 14.09
N VAL A 321 -4.94 -1.87 12.81
CA VAL A 321 -4.97 -3.02 11.91
C VAL A 321 -3.94 -2.86 10.82
N PHE A 322 -2.89 -3.67 10.88
CA PHE A 322 -1.74 -3.64 9.98
C PHE A 322 -1.73 -4.80 9.00
N GLU A 323 -1.55 -4.48 7.74
CA GLU A 323 -1.33 -5.44 6.68
C GLU A 323 0.14 -5.83 6.65
N LEU A 324 0.43 -7.11 6.85
CA LEU A 324 1.81 -7.60 6.96
C LEU A 324 2.62 -7.52 5.66
N THR A 325 1.97 -7.44 4.51
CA THR A 325 2.66 -7.26 3.23
C THR A 325 3.27 -5.87 3.07
N ASN A 326 2.88 -4.91 3.89
CA ASN A 326 3.39 -3.56 3.87
C ASN A 326 4.26 -3.27 5.12
N GLY A 327 5.51 -3.64 5.06
CA GLY A 327 6.50 -3.38 6.12
C GLY A 327 6.58 -4.41 7.23
N GLY A 328 5.83 -5.52 7.15
CA GLY A 328 5.84 -6.55 8.17
C GLY A 328 5.24 -6.12 9.50
N PRO A 329 5.63 -6.76 10.61
CA PRO A 329 5.11 -6.45 11.95
C PRO A 329 5.66 -5.16 12.57
N LEU A 330 6.83 -4.71 12.15
CA LEU A 330 7.54 -3.62 12.81
C LEU A 330 6.78 -2.29 12.85
N PRO A 331 6.09 -1.83 11.79
CA PRO A 331 5.30 -0.60 11.85
C PRO A 331 4.21 -0.63 12.92
N GLY A 332 3.54 -1.75 13.09
CA GLY A 332 2.52 -1.95 14.13
C GLY A 332 3.11 -1.88 15.54
N PHE A 333 4.19 -2.58 15.78
CA PHE A 333 4.88 -2.53 17.07
C PHE A 333 5.46 -1.15 17.36
N HIS A 334 6.01 -0.48 16.37
CA HIS A 334 6.47 0.91 16.53
C HIS A 334 5.31 1.84 16.94
N THR A 335 4.15 1.70 16.29
CA THR A 335 2.95 2.47 16.62
C THR A 335 2.52 2.28 18.07
N PHE A 336 2.60 1.05 18.58
CA PHE A 336 2.22 0.68 19.94
C PHE A 336 3.37 0.77 20.96
N SER A 337 4.54 1.24 20.55
CA SER A 337 5.76 1.23 21.38
C SER A 337 5.61 1.92 22.74
N LYS A 338 4.77 2.96 22.82
CA LYS A 338 4.51 3.72 24.04
C LYS A 338 3.24 3.30 24.78
N VAL A 339 2.48 2.33 24.25
CA VAL A 339 1.24 1.84 24.89
C VAL A 339 1.61 0.95 26.08
N PRO A 340 1.14 1.26 27.29
CA PRO A 340 1.58 0.55 28.50
C PRO A 340 1.15 -0.90 28.56
N SER A 341 -0.02 -1.22 28.00
CA SER A 341 -0.57 -2.56 27.95
C SER A 341 -1.40 -2.74 26.70
N PHE A 342 -1.16 -3.81 25.95
CA PHE A 342 -1.93 -4.15 24.77
C PHE A 342 -1.84 -5.66 24.48
N ARG A 343 -2.79 -6.16 23.73
CA ARG A 343 -2.77 -7.51 23.16
C ARG A 343 -2.53 -7.46 21.65
N VAL A 344 -2.06 -8.57 21.12
CA VAL A 344 -1.81 -8.73 19.68
C VAL A 344 -2.69 -9.83 19.13
N LEU A 345 -3.35 -9.60 18.01
CA LEU A 345 -4.04 -10.62 17.23
C LEU A 345 -3.31 -10.84 15.91
N VAL A 346 -2.89 -12.07 15.64
CA VAL A 346 -2.24 -12.45 14.38
C VAL A 346 -3.20 -13.28 13.54
N CYS A 347 -3.55 -12.77 12.38
CA CYS A 347 -4.41 -13.44 11.39
C CYS A 347 -3.54 -14.03 10.28
N GLY A 348 -3.27 -15.33 10.36
CA GLY A 348 -2.39 -16.03 9.44
C GLY A 348 -2.13 -17.48 9.85
N GLY A 349 -1.23 -18.14 9.15
CA GLY A 349 -0.75 -19.48 9.49
C GLY A 349 0.41 -19.47 10.47
N ASP A 350 0.98 -20.66 10.75
CA ASP A 350 2.09 -20.83 11.69
C ASP A 350 3.33 -19.99 11.32
N GLY A 351 3.64 -19.86 10.05
CA GLY A 351 4.75 -19.03 9.56
C GLY A 351 4.53 -17.53 9.84
N THR A 352 3.30 -17.05 9.70
CA THR A 352 2.94 -15.66 10.01
C THR A 352 3.07 -15.38 11.51
N VAL A 353 2.59 -16.29 12.33
CA VAL A 353 2.73 -16.20 13.80
C VAL A 353 4.21 -16.19 14.20
N GLY A 354 5.02 -17.06 13.61
CA GLY A 354 6.46 -17.11 13.84
C GLY A 354 7.14 -15.80 13.46
N TRP A 355 6.76 -15.18 12.35
CA TRP A 355 7.27 -13.88 11.91
C TRP A 355 6.96 -12.77 12.90
N VAL A 356 5.71 -12.67 13.36
CA VAL A 356 5.29 -11.67 14.35
C VAL A 356 6.01 -11.87 15.69
N LEU A 357 6.10 -13.09 16.18
CA LEU A 357 6.82 -13.41 17.40
C LEU A 357 8.32 -13.10 17.30
N GLY A 358 8.93 -13.39 16.16
CA GLY A 358 10.33 -13.05 15.89
C GLY A 358 10.57 -11.55 15.90
N ALA A 359 9.72 -10.78 15.25
CA ALA A 359 9.80 -9.32 15.26
C ALA A 359 9.61 -8.74 16.68
N LEU A 360 8.67 -9.28 17.45
CA LEU A 360 8.47 -8.89 18.84
C LEU A 360 9.73 -9.15 19.69
N GLU A 361 10.36 -10.30 19.54
CA GLU A 361 11.59 -10.67 20.25
C GLU A 361 12.71 -9.65 19.99
N GLU A 362 12.90 -9.26 18.73
CA GLU A 362 13.95 -8.34 18.32
C GLU A 362 13.78 -6.92 18.89
N ILE A 363 12.54 -6.45 19.04
CA ILE A 363 12.24 -5.06 19.44
C ILE A 363 11.63 -4.92 20.83
N ARG A 364 11.46 -6.02 21.55
CA ARG A 364 10.85 -6.06 22.89
C ARG A 364 11.42 -5.00 23.85
N HIS A 365 12.72 -4.80 23.82
CA HIS A 365 13.41 -3.81 24.64
C HIS A 365 13.06 -2.34 24.33
N LYS A 366 12.44 -2.08 23.18
CA LYS A 366 11.99 -0.76 22.74
C LYS A 366 10.52 -0.49 23.07
N LEU A 367 9.81 -1.48 23.60
CA LEU A 367 8.40 -1.38 23.95
C LEU A 367 8.23 -1.12 25.45
N VAL A 368 7.29 -0.23 25.80
CA VAL A 368 6.86 -0.07 27.21
C VAL A 368 6.18 -1.33 27.69
N CYS A 369 5.28 -1.93 26.88
CA CYS A 369 4.72 -3.26 27.11
C CYS A 369 5.63 -4.30 26.45
N SER A 370 6.61 -4.81 27.19
CA SER A 370 7.63 -5.73 26.66
C SER A 370 7.12 -7.13 26.33
N GLU A 371 6.02 -7.54 26.93
CA GLU A 371 5.44 -8.88 26.80
C GLU A 371 3.94 -8.84 26.52
N PRO A 372 3.50 -8.28 25.37
CA PRO A 372 2.09 -8.33 25.01
C PRO A 372 1.66 -9.75 24.72
N SER A 373 0.46 -10.12 25.18
CA SER A 373 -0.12 -11.44 24.88
C SER A 373 -0.54 -11.50 23.42
N VAL A 374 -0.33 -12.66 22.78
CA VAL A 374 -0.57 -12.89 21.36
C VAL A 374 -1.67 -13.92 21.16
N ALA A 375 -2.76 -13.50 20.52
CA ALA A 375 -3.86 -14.35 20.07
C ALA A 375 -3.69 -14.70 18.58
N ILE A 376 -4.30 -15.78 18.15
CA ILE A 376 -4.18 -16.29 16.79
C ILE A 376 -5.55 -16.46 16.15
N LEU A 377 -5.74 -15.92 14.95
CA LEU A 377 -6.83 -16.32 14.05
C LEU A 377 -6.20 -17.17 12.95
N PRO A 378 -6.38 -18.50 13.00
CA PRO A 378 -5.66 -19.40 12.11
C PRO A 378 -6.25 -19.35 10.69
N LEU A 379 -5.43 -18.94 9.72
CA LEU A 379 -5.78 -18.84 8.30
C LEU A 379 -4.95 -19.78 7.41
N GLY A 380 -3.91 -20.39 7.96
CA GLY A 380 -3.01 -21.27 7.22
C GLY A 380 -3.58 -22.66 6.98
N THR A 381 -2.77 -23.54 6.38
CA THR A 381 -3.14 -24.93 6.11
C THR A 381 -2.88 -25.85 7.29
N GLY A 382 -1.81 -25.64 8.05
CA GLY A 382 -1.44 -26.45 9.23
C GLY A 382 -2.12 -25.96 10.51
N ASN A 383 -1.85 -24.72 10.86
CA ASN A 383 -2.38 -24.05 12.06
C ASN A 383 -2.10 -24.83 13.36
N ASP A 384 -0.90 -25.42 13.47
CA ASP A 384 -0.56 -26.29 14.60
C ASP A 384 -0.55 -25.51 15.91
N LEU A 385 0.01 -24.30 15.90
CA LEU A 385 0.04 -23.45 17.09
C LEU A 385 -1.36 -22.97 17.49
N GLY A 386 -2.18 -22.59 16.51
CA GLY A 386 -3.58 -22.22 16.76
C GLY A 386 -4.39 -23.35 17.39
N ARG A 387 -4.17 -24.59 16.97
CA ARG A 387 -4.81 -25.78 17.56
C ARG A 387 -4.37 -26.03 19.00
N VAL A 388 -3.08 -26.01 19.26
CA VAL A 388 -2.50 -26.23 20.60
C VAL A 388 -3.01 -25.19 21.59
N LEU A 389 -3.10 -23.93 21.16
CA LEU A 389 -3.57 -22.82 21.98
C LEU A 389 -5.11 -22.66 21.96
N ARG A 390 -5.83 -23.60 21.38
CA ARG A 390 -7.30 -23.67 21.33
C ARG A 390 -7.98 -22.53 20.55
N TRP A 391 -7.28 -21.93 19.61
CA TRP A 391 -7.86 -20.95 18.66
C TRP A 391 -8.58 -21.61 17.48
N GLY A 392 -8.50 -22.93 17.36
CA GLY A 392 -9.13 -23.70 16.30
C GLY A 392 -8.18 -24.20 15.21
N ALA A 393 -8.74 -24.99 14.30
CA ALA A 393 -8.00 -25.61 13.21
C ALA A 393 -7.92 -24.72 11.96
N GLY A 394 -8.77 -23.71 11.85
CA GLY A 394 -8.86 -22.81 10.71
C GLY A 394 -10.09 -21.91 10.79
N TYR A 395 -10.04 -20.81 10.07
CA TYR A 395 -11.15 -19.87 9.96
C TYR A 395 -12.21 -20.40 8.97
N SER A 396 -13.43 -20.55 9.43
CA SER A 396 -14.56 -21.08 8.64
C SER A 396 -15.61 -20.02 8.26
N GLY A 397 -15.35 -18.75 8.57
CA GLY A 397 -16.26 -17.65 8.30
C GLY A 397 -16.99 -17.14 9.54
N GLU A 398 -16.41 -17.36 10.73
CA GLU A 398 -16.94 -16.81 11.97
C GLU A 398 -17.04 -15.29 11.90
N ASP A 399 -18.02 -14.74 12.60
CA ASP A 399 -18.23 -13.30 12.63
C ASP A 399 -17.00 -12.58 13.25
N PRO A 400 -16.42 -11.59 12.54
CA PRO A 400 -15.26 -10.85 13.05
C PRO A 400 -15.44 -10.21 14.42
N TYR A 401 -16.65 -9.74 14.74
CA TYR A 401 -16.94 -9.22 16.07
C TYR A 401 -16.83 -10.27 17.15
N SER A 402 -17.33 -11.49 16.90
CA SER A 402 -17.21 -12.62 17.84
C SER A 402 -15.76 -13.03 18.07
N ILE A 403 -14.92 -12.91 17.04
CA ILE A 403 -13.47 -13.16 17.17
C ILE A 403 -12.84 -12.14 18.12
N LEU A 404 -13.17 -10.85 17.99
CA LEU A 404 -12.65 -9.82 18.89
C LEU A 404 -13.09 -10.03 20.34
N VAL A 405 -14.33 -10.44 20.55
CA VAL A 405 -14.83 -10.80 21.91
C VAL A 405 -14.04 -11.98 22.48
N SER A 406 -13.80 -13.02 21.67
CA SER A 406 -13.01 -14.18 22.12
C SER A 406 -11.58 -13.82 22.50
N VAL A 407 -10.99 -12.86 21.80
CA VAL A 407 -9.63 -12.35 22.12
C VAL A 407 -9.64 -11.57 23.43
N ASP A 408 -10.67 -10.76 23.66
CA ASP A 408 -10.82 -9.97 24.90
C ASP A 408 -11.00 -10.89 26.13
N GLU A 409 -11.77 -11.96 25.98
CA GLU A 409 -12.09 -12.92 27.05
C GLU A 409 -11.03 -14.01 27.27
N ALA A 410 -10.00 -14.08 26.39
CA ALA A 410 -9.00 -15.14 26.46
C ALA A 410 -8.07 -15.03 27.66
N ASP A 411 -7.74 -16.17 28.24
CA ASP A 411 -6.75 -16.30 29.31
C ASP A 411 -5.33 -16.34 28.74
N ASP A 412 -4.39 -15.74 29.46
CA ASP A 412 -2.98 -15.77 29.12
C ASP A 412 -2.34 -17.08 29.55
N VAL A 413 -1.59 -17.71 28.66
CA VAL A 413 -0.80 -18.89 28.93
C VAL A 413 0.65 -18.70 28.51
N LEU A 414 1.57 -19.30 29.26
CA LEU A 414 2.99 -19.29 28.85
C LEU A 414 3.23 -20.41 27.85
N MET A 415 3.94 -20.09 26.80
CA MET A 415 4.31 -21.00 25.72
C MET A 415 5.82 -21.11 25.63
N ASP A 416 6.34 -22.32 25.54
CA ASP A 416 7.76 -22.57 25.29
C ASP A 416 8.13 -22.17 23.87
N ARG A 417 9.29 -21.55 23.76
CA ARG A 417 9.88 -21.16 22.50
C ARG A 417 11.35 -21.58 22.50
N TRP A 418 11.74 -22.35 21.49
CA TRP A 418 13.05 -22.97 21.42
C TRP A 418 13.97 -22.21 20.49
N THR A 419 15.23 -22.07 20.90
CA THR A 419 16.29 -21.53 20.05
C THR A 419 17.15 -22.68 19.56
N ILE A 420 17.28 -22.79 18.25
CA ILE A 420 18.17 -23.74 17.58
C ILE A 420 19.40 -22.97 17.12
N LEU A 421 20.57 -23.45 17.53
CA LEU A 421 21.87 -22.96 17.06
C LEU A 421 22.38 -23.94 15.99
N LEU A 422 22.62 -23.43 14.80
CA LEU A 422 23.24 -24.18 13.71
C LEU A 422 24.66 -23.67 13.56
N ASP A 423 25.61 -24.46 14.04
CA ASP A 423 27.02 -24.18 13.86
C ASP A 423 27.46 -24.59 12.45
N ALA A 424 28.28 -23.78 11.82
CA ALA A 424 28.90 -24.14 10.55
C ALA A 424 29.90 -25.27 10.83
N GLU A 425 29.87 -26.36 10.02
CA GLU A 425 30.95 -27.35 10.04
C GLU A 425 32.24 -26.65 9.55
N GLU A 426 33.33 -26.79 10.31
CA GLU A 426 34.63 -26.39 9.84
C GLU A 426 34.95 -27.23 8.60
N PRO A 427 35.23 -26.60 7.42
CA PRO A 427 35.64 -27.37 6.27
C PRO A 427 36.93 -28.13 6.65
N ALA A 428 36.96 -29.42 6.40
CA ALA A 428 38.12 -30.30 6.71
C ALA A 428 39.43 -29.84 6.04
N ASP A 429 39.36 -28.98 5.04
CA ASP A 429 40.48 -28.41 4.28
C ASP A 429 40.94 -27.01 4.75
N ALA A 430 40.26 -26.40 5.72
CA ALA A 430 40.62 -25.08 6.21
C ALA A 430 41.81 -25.06 7.22
N ALA A 431 42.28 -26.23 7.62
CA ALA A 431 43.43 -26.36 8.52
C ALA A 431 44.79 -26.02 7.89
N GLU A 432 44.87 -25.91 6.57
CA GLU A 432 46.12 -25.62 5.86
C GLU A 432 46.30 -24.20 5.35
N ASN A 433 45.22 -23.40 5.25
CA ASN A 433 45.31 -21.98 4.85
C ASN A 433 44.51 -21.08 5.80
N GLY A 434 45.15 -20.57 6.84
CA GLY A 434 44.60 -19.77 7.92
C GLY A 434 43.97 -18.40 7.54
N THR A 435 43.04 -18.32 6.56
CA THR A 435 42.44 -17.06 6.11
C THR A 435 40.90 -17.07 6.02
N ALA A 436 40.21 -18.15 6.37
CA ALA A 436 38.75 -18.16 6.41
C ALA A 436 38.27 -17.89 7.86
N GLU A 437 37.68 -16.73 8.10
CA GLU A 437 36.92 -16.49 9.33
C GLU A 437 35.74 -17.49 9.37
N PRO A 438 35.51 -18.19 10.51
CA PRO A 438 34.38 -19.12 10.61
C PRO A 438 33.07 -18.35 10.45
N GLU A 439 32.13 -18.85 9.62
CA GLU A 439 30.81 -18.29 9.52
C GLU A 439 30.13 -18.26 10.89
N PRO A 440 29.46 -17.15 11.25
CA PRO A 440 28.77 -17.08 12.53
C PRO A 440 27.65 -18.12 12.58
N PRO A 441 27.35 -18.70 13.74
CA PRO A 441 26.28 -19.68 13.89
C PRO A 441 24.94 -19.07 13.52
N LYS A 442 24.12 -19.81 12.77
CA LYS A 442 22.76 -19.40 12.42
C LYS A 442 21.82 -19.72 13.59
N ILE A 443 21.10 -18.71 14.04
CA ILE A 443 20.11 -18.82 15.13
C ILE A 443 18.72 -18.90 14.51
N VAL A 444 17.96 -19.95 14.87
CA VAL A 444 16.58 -20.15 14.43
C VAL A 444 15.68 -20.30 15.64
N GLN A 445 14.59 -19.53 15.67
CA GLN A 445 13.55 -19.66 16.69
C GLN A 445 12.47 -20.63 16.22
N MET A 446 12.06 -21.55 17.11
CA MET A 446 11.08 -22.58 16.83
C MET A 446 9.91 -22.49 17.80
N ASN A 447 8.69 -22.46 17.26
CA ASN A 447 7.45 -22.46 18.02
C ASN A 447 6.74 -23.83 18.00
N ASN A 448 6.89 -24.60 16.92
CA ASN A 448 6.18 -25.85 16.69
C ASN A 448 7.14 -27.04 16.75
N TYR A 449 7.78 -27.37 15.66
CA TYR A 449 8.67 -28.54 15.55
C TYR A 449 9.77 -28.33 14.49
N CYS A 450 10.79 -29.17 14.58
CA CYS A 450 11.85 -29.28 13.60
C CYS A 450 11.93 -30.72 13.13
N GLY A 451 11.86 -30.95 11.84
CA GLY A 451 11.98 -32.27 11.21
C GLY A 451 13.39 -32.49 10.67
N LEU A 452 13.85 -33.74 10.71
CA LEU A 452 15.11 -34.18 10.14
C LEU A 452 14.88 -35.42 9.25
N GLY A 453 15.62 -35.54 8.16
CA GLY A 453 15.54 -36.68 7.26
C GLY A 453 14.32 -36.64 6.34
N ILE A 454 13.63 -37.77 6.21
CA ILE A 454 12.51 -37.94 5.26
C ILE A 454 11.37 -36.94 5.53
N ASP A 455 11.05 -36.71 6.78
CA ASP A 455 9.98 -35.75 7.15
C ASP A 455 10.33 -34.33 6.71
N ALA A 456 11.59 -33.94 6.84
CA ALA A 456 12.08 -32.65 6.39
C ALA A 456 12.06 -32.56 4.86
N GLU A 457 12.46 -33.60 4.14
CA GLU A 457 12.46 -33.67 2.69
C GLU A 457 11.03 -33.52 2.13
N LEU A 458 10.08 -34.30 2.65
CA LEU A 458 8.67 -34.21 2.25
C LEU A 458 8.08 -32.83 2.51
N SER A 459 8.42 -32.22 3.66
CA SER A 459 7.96 -30.88 4.01
C SER A 459 8.54 -29.81 3.08
N LEU A 460 9.80 -29.96 2.68
CA LEU A 460 10.48 -29.07 1.75
C LEU A 460 9.89 -29.19 0.35
N ASP A 461 9.65 -30.41 -0.15
CA ASP A 461 8.99 -30.67 -1.42
C ASP A 461 7.59 -30.04 -1.47
N PHE A 462 6.83 -30.19 -0.40
CA PHE A 462 5.51 -29.55 -0.28
C PHE A 462 5.62 -28.01 -0.31
N HIS A 463 6.62 -27.47 0.35
CA HIS A 463 6.88 -26.02 0.37
C HIS A 463 7.19 -25.50 -1.03
N HIS A 464 8.09 -26.14 -1.77
CA HIS A 464 8.43 -25.80 -3.13
C HIS A 464 7.22 -25.91 -4.07
N ALA A 465 6.47 -27.01 -4.00
CA ALA A 465 5.27 -27.19 -4.82
C ALA A 465 4.21 -26.11 -4.56
N ARG A 466 4.07 -25.67 -3.32
CA ARG A 466 3.15 -24.58 -2.96
C ARG A 466 3.64 -23.22 -3.46
N GLU A 467 4.94 -22.96 -3.49
CA GLU A 467 5.52 -21.74 -4.08
C GLU A 467 5.33 -21.69 -5.58
N GLU A 468 5.50 -22.84 -6.27
CA GLU A 468 5.31 -22.93 -7.72
C GLU A 468 3.86 -22.79 -8.15
N GLU A 469 2.91 -23.40 -7.42
CA GLU A 469 1.48 -23.39 -7.75
C GLU A 469 0.61 -23.06 -6.51
N PRO A 470 0.63 -21.80 -6.02
CA PRO A 470 -0.08 -21.43 -4.79
C PRO A 470 -1.58 -21.74 -4.82
N GLY A 471 -2.20 -21.70 -6.00
CA GLY A 471 -3.63 -21.94 -6.18
C GLY A 471 -4.09 -23.35 -5.88
N LYS A 472 -3.21 -24.35 -5.96
CA LYS A 472 -3.55 -25.76 -5.69
C LYS A 472 -3.56 -26.08 -4.19
N PHE A 473 -2.96 -25.25 -3.36
CA PHE A 473 -2.73 -25.54 -1.94
C PHE A 473 -3.47 -24.59 -1.00
N ASN A 474 -4.56 -24.00 -1.44
CA ASN A 474 -5.36 -23.04 -0.65
C ASN A 474 -6.27 -23.69 0.39
N SER A 475 -6.44 -25.00 0.36
CA SER A 475 -7.18 -25.77 1.36
C SER A 475 -6.58 -27.18 1.48
N ARG A 476 -6.76 -27.82 2.64
CA ARG A 476 -6.50 -29.26 2.82
C ARG A 476 -7.54 -30.07 2.05
#